data_78d6f19a7c36308ee28bf81998691257
#
_entry.id   78d6f19a7c36308ee28bf81998691257
#
_cell.length_a   1.000
_cell.length_b   1.000
_cell.length_c   1.000
_cell.angle_alpha   90.00
_cell.angle_beta   90.00
_cell.angle_gamma   90.00
#
_symmetry.space_group_name_H-M   'P 1'
#
loop_
_entity.id
_entity.type
_entity.pdbx_description
1 polymer ?
#
loop_
_entity_poly.entity_id
_entity_poly.type
_entity_poly.pdbx_seq_one_letter_code
_entity_poly.pdbx_strand_id
1 'polypeptide(L)'
;VVVANHQSSLDVFVIAALFPKVKFLVADWVVKSPLFSLITRMLGYYSKSDGYESVKASLKEDIDNGWCIAIFPEGTRSPDGKIRRFHKGAFYMASQLGVPLIPVAVYGNRRIMPKNDGFNMTEGLSVARILPVIDAGNIEYHKLTTMVESLVKTASEELENRYDSPE
;
A
#
# COMPACT_ATOMS: atom_id res chain seq x y z
N VAL A 1 -0.69 -10.57 1.01
CA VAL A 1 -1.11 -9.15 1.07
C VAL A 1 0.11 -8.26 0.92
N VAL A 2 0.04 -7.25 0.04
CA VAL A 2 1.09 -6.23 -0.14
C VAL A 2 0.77 -5.03 0.75
N VAL A 3 1.76 -4.57 1.51
CA VAL A 3 1.63 -3.42 2.43
C VAL A 3 2.71 -2.40 2.09
N ALA A 4 2.32 -1.18 1.68
CA ALA A 4 3.27 -0.14 1.29
C ALA A 4 2.96 1.19 1.99
N ASN A 5 3.98 2.03 2.19
CA ASN A 5 3.77 3.44 2.57
C ASN A 5 3.15 4.23 1.41
N HIS A 6 2.48 5.35 1.73
CA HIS A 6 1.71 6.13 0.77
C HIS A 6 2.12 7.59 0.73
N GLN A 7 2.88 7.96 -0.29
CA GLN A 7 3.39 9.31 -0.48
C GLN A 7 2.65 10.09 -1.58
N SER A 8 2.20 9.37 -2.61
CA SER A 8 1.65 9.95 -3.84
C SER A 8 0.58 9.06 -4.47
N SER A 9 -0.25 9.60 -5.34
CA SER A 9 -1.12 8.78 -6.20
C SER A 9 -0.33 7.87 -7.15
N LEU A 10 0.93 8.20 -7.44
CA LEU A 10 1.82 7.36 -8.25
C LEU A 10 2.16 6.02 -7.59
N ASP A 11 2.06 5.92 -6.26
CA ASP A 11 2.36 4.67 -5.56
C ASP A 11 1.48 3.52 -6.03
N VAL A 12 0.23 3.81 -6.41
CA VAL A 12 -0.70 2.82 -6.97
C VAL A 12 -0.15 2.21 -8.25
N PHE A 13 0.38 3.03 -9.14
CA PHE A 13 0.96 2.58 -10.42
C PHE A 13 2.27 1.83 -10.21
N VAL A 14 3.09 2.27 -9.27
CA VAL A 14 4.34 1.57 -8.90
C VAL A 14 4.03 0.17 -8.36
N ILE A 15 3.07 0.05 -7.45
CA ILE A 15 2.66 -1.26 -6.90
C ILE A 15 2.03 -2.12 -8.00
N ALA A 16 1.20 -1.57 -8.89
CA ALA A 16 0.60 -2.31 -10.00
C ALA A 16 1.66 -2.80 -11.01
N ALA A 17 2.73 -2.05 -11.23
CA ALA A 17 3.84 -2.47 -12.08
C ALA A 17 4.67 -3.62 -11.47
N LEU A 18 4.84 -3.60 -10.14
CA LEU A 18 5.57 -4.66 -9.42
C LEU A 18 4.74 -5.95 -9.26
N PHE A 19 3.43 -5.82 -9.16
CA PHE A 19 2.50 -6.92 -8.94
C PHE A 19 1.40 -6.91 -10.01
N PRO A 20 1.61 -7.54 -11.18
CA PRO A 20 0.66 -7.48 -12.31
C PRO A 20 -0.75 -7.98 -11.99
N LYS A 21 -0.87 -8.90 -11.04
CA LYS A 21 -2.16 -9.37 -10.50
C LYS A 21 -2.39 -8.72 -9.13
N VAL A 22 -2.73 -7.44 -9.08
CA VAL A 22 -2.98 -6.74 -7.83
C VAL A 22 -4.35 -6.06 -7.83
N LYS A 23 -5.07 -6.19 -6.72
CA LYS A 23 -6.27 -5.42 -6.37
C LYS A 23 -5.97 -4.57 -5.14
N PHE A 24 -6.63 -3.41 -5.03
CA PHE A 24 -6.34 -2.50 -3.92
C PHE A 24 -7.53 -2.43 -2.95
N LEU A 25 -7.25 -2.41 -1.66
CA LEU A 25 -8.22 -2.02 -0.65
C LEU A 25 -8.13 -0.50 -0.45
N VAL A 26 -9.20 0.20 -0.82
CA VAL A 26 -9.23 1.66 -0.83
C VAL A 26 -10.27 2.24 0.12
N ALA A 27 -10.13 3.52 0.44
CA ALA A 27 -11.15 4.27 1.18
C ALA A 27 -12.35 4.58 0.26
N ASP A 28 -13.55 4.62 0.83
CA ASP A 28 -14.83 4.78 0.11
C ASP A 28 -14.90 6.01 -0.79
N TRP A 29 -14.27 7.11 -0.38
CA TRP A 29 -14.25 8.33 -1.17
C TRP A 29 -13.54 8.15 -2.52
N VAL A 30 -12.58 7.23 -2.61
CA VAL A 30 -11.87 6.91 -3.87
C VAL A 30 -12.82 6.26 -4.86
N VAL A 31 -13.62 5.30 -4.39
CA VAL A 31 -14.63 4.62 -5.22
C VAL A 31 -15.72 5.57 -5.70
N LYS A 32 -16.07 6.55 -4.85
CA LYS A 32 -17.11 7.56 -5.16
C LYS A 32 -16.60 8.73 -6.02
N SER A 33 -15.29 8.85 -6.20
CA SER A 33 -14.69 9.93 -6.99
C SER A 33 -14.92 9.70 -8.50
N PRO A 34 -15.51 10.65 -9.25
CA PRO A 34 -15.74 10.51 -10.69
C PRO A 34 -14.45 10.24 -11.47
N LEU A 35 -13.35 10.82 -11.01
CA LEU A 35 -12.05 10.70 -11.66
C LEU A 35 -11.40 9.32 -11.45
N PHE A 36 -11.56 8.75 -10.26
CA PHE A 36 -10.97 7.44 -9.92
C PHE A 36 -11.93 6.28 -10.12
N SER A 37 -13.23 6.52 -10.29
CA SER A 37 -14.24 5.46 -10.44
C SER A 37 -13.98 4.55 -11.64
N LEU A 38 -13.45 5.09 -12.75
CA LEU A 38 -13.09 4.29 -13.92
C LEU A 38 -11.92 3.36 -13.61
N ILE A 39 -10.87 3.89 -12.97
CA ILE A 39 -9.68 3.12 -12.57
C ILE A 39 -10.06 2.06 -11.55
N THR A 40 -10.88 2.40 -10.57
CA THR A 40 -11.35 1.45 -9.54
C THR A 40 -12.18 0.31 -10.15
N ARG A 41 -12.99 0.58 -11.15
CA ARG A 41 -13.75 -0.46 -11.87
C ARG A 41 -12.85 -1.39 -12.69
N MET A 42 -11.82 -0.84 -13.33
CA MET A 42 -10.91 -1.62 -14.18
C MET A 42 -9.97 -2.52 -13.38
N LEU A 43 -9.55 -2.09 -12.19
CA LEU A 43 -8.55 -2.79 -11.37
C LEU A 43 -9.17 -3.68 -10.26
N GLY A 44 -10.50 -3.68 -10.11
CA GLY A 44 -11.19 -4.49 -9.10
C GLY A 44 -10.77 -4.10 -7.68
N TYR A 45 -11.38 -3.06 -7.11
CA TYR A 45 -11.08 -2.57 -5.78
C TYR A 45 -12.05 -3.12 -4.74
N TYR A 46 -11.57 -3.22 -3.51
CA TYR A 46 -12.40 -3.45 -2.34
C TYR A 46 -12.57 -2.15 -1.55
N SER A 47 -13.80 -1.84 -1.15
CA SER A 47 -14.08 -0.67 -0.32
C SER A 47 -14.01 -1.03 1.17
N LYS A 48 -13.47 -0.10 1.99
CA LYS A 48 -13.49 -0.26 3.46
C LYS A 48 -14.91 -0.32 4.03
N SER A 49 -15.89 0.33 3.39
CA SER A 49 -17.29 0.33 3.84
C SER A 49 -17.99 -1.01 3.68
N ASP A 50 -17.48 -1.88 2.79
CA ASP A 50 -18.11 -3.18 2.57
C ASP A 50 -17.97 -4.10 3.80
N GLY A 51 -17.06 -3.77 4.72
CA GLY A 51 -16.77 -4.56 5.91
C GLY A 51 -15.96 -5.82 5.58
N TYR A 52 -15.07 -6.20 6.51
CA TYR A 52 -14.19 -7.35 6.29
C TYR A 52 -14.96 -8.65 6.04
N GLU A 53 -16.00 -8.92 6.85
CA GLU A 53 -16.74 -10.18 6.75
C GLU A 53 -17.48 -10.35 5.42
N SER A 54 -17.98 -9.24 4.83
CA SER A 54 -18.66 -9.28 3.53
C SER A 54 -17.71 -9.52 2.36
N VAL A 55 -16.47 -9.00 2.44
CA VAL A 55 -15.47 -9.14 1.37
C VAL A 55 -14.52 -10.30 1.56
N LYS A 56 -14.50 -10.92 2.74
CA LYS A 56 -13.56 -11.99 3.11
C LYS A 56 -13.55 -13.15 2.11
N ALA A 57 -14.72 -13.61 1.69
CA ALA A 57 -14.84 -14.71 0.74
C ALA A 57 -14.24 -14.33 -0.63
N SER A 58 -14.57 -13.14 -1.13
CA SER A 58 -14.05 -12.64 -2.41
C SER A 58 -12.54 -12.35 -2.34
N LEU A 59 -12.03 -11.83 -1.21
CA LEU A 59 -10.60 -11.65 -0.99
C LEU A 59 -9.85 -12.98 -1.01
N LYS A 60 -10.43 -14.01 -0.36
CA LYS A 60 -9.82 -15.33 -0.35
C LYS A 60 -9.82 -15.96 -1.75
N GLU A 61 -10.93 -15.88 -2.47
CA GLU A 61 -11.03 -16.36 -3.85
C GLU A 61 -9.99 -15.69 -4.76
N ASP A 62 -9.83 -14.36 -4.67
CA ASP A 62 -8.82 -13.64 -5.43
C ASP A 62 -7.40 -14.10 -5.11
N ILE A 63 -7.08 -14.25 -3.81
CA ILE A 63 -5.77 -14.72 -3.38
C ILE A 63 -5.50 -16.14 -3.86
N ASP A 64 -6.48 -17.04 -3.77
CA ASP A 64 -6.37 -18.42 -4.25
C ASP A 64 -6.17 -18.47 -5.78
N ASN A 65 -6.68 -17.48 -6.51
CA ASN A 65 -6.46 -17.27 -7.95
C ASN A 65 -5.15 -16.53 -8.29
N GLY A 66 -4.31 -16.30 -7.30
CA GLY A 66 -2.98 -15.69 -7.45
C GLY A 66 -2.99 -14.17 -7.52
N TRP A 67 -4.07 -13.50 -7.08
CA TRP A 67 -4.10 -12.05 -6.92
C TRP A 67 -3.45 -11.61 -5.61
N CYS A 68 -2.71 -10.52 -5.67
CA CYS A 68 -2.25 -9.81 -4.48
C CYS A 68 -3.30 -8.76 -4.06
N ILE A 69 -3.48 -8.56 -2.77
CA ILE A 69 -4.27 -7.46 -2.23
C ILE A 69 -3.32 -6.42 -1.68
N ALA A 70 -3.30 -5.23 -2.28
CA ALA A 70 -2.44 -4.13 -1.87
C ALA A 70 -3.19 -3.14 -0.97
N ILE A 71 -2.53 -2.71 0.08
CA ILE A 71 -3.07 -1.80 1.08
C ILE A 71 -2.02 -0.76 1.46
N PHE A 72 -2.46 0.50 1.52
CA PHE A 72 -1.70 1.58 2.12
C PHE A 72 -2.23 1.79 3.54
N PRO A 73 -1.57 1.23 4.57
CA PRO A 73 -2.15 1.16 5.92
C PRO A 73 -2.19 2.50 6.65
N GLU A 74 -1.58 3.54 6.11
CA GLU A 74 -1.70 4.92 6.60
C GLU A 74 -3.09 5.50 6.36
N GLY A 75 -3.87 4.95 5.42
CA GLY A 75 -5.22 5.38 5.08
C GLY A 75 -5.31 6.70 4.31
N THR A 76 -4.22 7.41 4.17
CA THR A 76 -4.11 8.65 3.38
C THR A 76 -2.66 8.88 2.96
N ARG A 77 -2.46 9.64 1.89
CA ARG A 77 -1.13 10.08 1.45
C ARG A 77 -0.48 10.99 2.49
N SER A 78 0.80 10.81 2.73
CA SER A 78 1.59 11.70 3.58
C SER A 78 1.82 13.05 2.90
N PRO A 79 1.54 14.19 3.54
CA PRO A 79 1.83 15.51 2.95
C PRO A 79 3.29 15.93 3.09
N ASP A 80 3.99 15.44 4.11
CA ASP A 80 5.37 15.79 4.46
C ASP A 80 6.40 14.70 4.12
N GLY A 81 5.94 13.56 3.58
CA GLY A 81 6.77 12.40 3.27
C GLY A 81 7.02 11.46 4.43
N LYS A 82 6.70 11.86 5.66
CA LYS A 82 6.88 11.00 6.84
C LYS A 82 5.82 9.91 6.87
N ILE A 83 6.24 8.69 7.06
CA ILE A 83 5.33 7.54 7.20
C ILE A 83 4.55 7.69 8.50
N ARG A 84 3.22 7.71 8.36
CA ARG A 84 2.29 7.78 9.47
C ARG A 84 2.10 6.41 10.11
N ARG A 85 1.44 6.42 11.27
CA ARG A 85 1.06 5.18 11.96
C ARG A 85 0.21 4.29 11.06
N PHE A 86 0.52 3.00 11.05
CA PHE A 86 -0.22 2.00 10.31
C PHE A 86 -1.50 1.59 11.02
N HIS A 87 -2.61 1.60 10.31
CA HIS A 87 -3.88 1.05 10.78
C HIS A 87 -3.82 -0.48 10.76
N LYS A 88 -4.37 -1.09 11.80
CA LYS A 88 -4.27 -2.54 12.04
C LYS A 88 -5.08 -3.40 11.07
N GLY A 89 -6.02 -2.83 10.32
CA GLY A 89 -6.97 -3.58 9.48
C GLY A 89 -6.33 -4.51 8.46
N ALA A 90 -5.26 -4.06 7.78
CA ALA A 90 -4.51 -4.86 6.81
C ALA A 90 -3.88 -6.11 7.45
N PHE A 91 -3.33 -5.94 8.65
CA PHE A 91 -2.62 -6.98 9.39
C PHE A 91 -3.58 -7.99 10.00
N TYR A 92 -4.70 -7.50 10.53
CA TYR A 92 -5.81 -8.35 10.97
C TYR A 92 -6.33 -9.22 9.82
N MET A 93 -6.59 -8.60 8.65
CA MET A 93 -7.05 -9.31 7.46
C MET A 93 -6.06 -10.40 7.02
N ALA A 94 -4.77 -10.09 6.92
CA ALA A 94 -3.75 -11.07 6.54
C ALA A 94 -3.67 -12.24 7.52
N SER A 95 -3.72 -11.95 8.83
CA SER A 95 -3.76 -12.96 9.89
C SER A 95 -5.01 -13.85 9.80
N GLN A 96 -6.19 -13.26 9.57
CA GLN A 96 -7.45 -14.01 9.47
C GLN A 96 -7.55 -14.88 8.19
N LEU A 97 -6.89 -14.47 7.13
CA LEU A 97 -6.81 -15.22 5.87
C LEU A 97 -5.67 -16.25 5.86
N GLY A 98 -4.77 -16.20 6.85
CA GLY A 98 -3.60 -17.07 6.91
C GLY A 98 -2.63 -16.85 5.75
N VAL A 99 -2.52 -15.61 5.23
CA VAL A 99 -1.71 -15.29 4.06
C VAL A 99 -0.50 -14.43 4.41
N PRO A 100 0.63 -14.60 3.70
CA PRO A 100 1.83 -13.82 3.96
C PRO A 100 1.65 -12.34 3.65
N LEU A 101 2.44 -11.50 4.34
CA LEU A 101 2.61 -10.08 4.06
C LEU A 101 3.87 -9.83 3.25
N ILE A 102 3.76 -8.95 2.27
CA ILE A 102 4.87 -8.45 1.44
C ILE A 102 4.99 -6.96 1.72
N PRO A 103 5.90 -6.54 2.61
CA PRO A 103 6.12 -5.12 2.85
C PRO A 103 6.89 -4.49 1.70
N VAL A 104 6.52 -3.27 1.32
CA VAL A 104 7.18 -2.49 0.26
C VAL A 104 7.42 -1.07 0.76
N ALA A 105 8.65 -0.60 0.62
CA ALA A 105 8.99 0.80 0.85
C ALA A 105 9.04 1.54 -0.50
N VAL A 106 8.26 2.62 -0.63
CA VAL A 106 8.22 3.49 -1.81
C VAL A 106 8.85 4.84 -1.47
N TYR A 107 9.71 5.35 -2.35
CA TYR A 107 10.43 6.60 -2.20
C TYR A 107 10.37 7.44 -3.49
N GLY A 108 10.38 8.76 -3.33
CA GLY A 108 10.53 9.74 -4.41
C GLY A 108 9.22 10.20 -5.05
N ASN A 109 8.18 9.40 -5.02
CA ASN A 109 6.90 9.70 -5.70
C ASN A 109 6.24 11.00 -5.24
N ARG A 110 6.45 11.40 -3.98
CA ARG A 110 5.95 12.69 -3.46
C ARG A 110 6.57 13.89 -4.18
N ARG A 111 7.82 13.79 -4.61
CA ARG A 111 8.52 14.86 -5.35
C ARG A 111 8.01 14.94 -6.79
N ILE A 112 7.74 13.80 -7.40
CA ILE A 112 7.22 13.72 -8.76
C ILE A 112 5.79 14.24 -8.82
N MET A 113 4.92 13.83 -7.88
CA MET A 113 3.50 14.20 -7.84
C MET A 113 3.04 14.42 -6.39
N PRO A 114 3.19 15.65 -5.87
CA PRO A 114 2.79 16.01 -4.51
C PRO A 114 1.28 15.86 -4.26
N LYS A 115 0.90 15.63 -3.00
CA LYS A 115 -0.51 15.42 -2.61
C LYS A 115 -1.43 16.59 -2.97
N ASN A 116 -0.95 17.81 -2.86
CA ASN A 116 -1.74 19.05 -2.95
C ASN A 116 -1.60 19.80 -4.27
N ASP A 117 -0.87 19.24 -5.25
CA ASP A 117 -0.54 19.90 -6.50
C ASP A 117 -1.33 19.36 -7.71
N GLY A 118 -2.47 18.77 -7.44
CA GLY A 118 -3.35 18.19 -8.46
C GLY A 118 -2.68 17.04 -9.21
N PHE A 119 -2.61 17.17 -10.54
CA PHE A 119 -1.93 16.23 -11.44
C PHE A 119 -0.62 16.76 -12.01
N ASN A 120 -0.10 17.86 -11.45
CA ASN A 120 1.20 18.36 -11.85
C ASN A 120 2.29 17.33 -11.52
N MET A 121 3.05 16.96 -12.52
CA MET A 121 4.15 16.01 -12.41
C MET A 121 5.45 16.70 -12.78
N THR A 122 6.48 16.46 -11.98
CA THR A 122 7.84 16.90 -12.26
C THR A 122 8.74 15.70 -12.53
N GLU A 123 9.89 15.94 -13.12
CA GLU A 123 10.91 14.90 -13.23
C GLU A 123 11.39 14.47 -11.84
N GLY A 124 11.71 13.19 -11.71
CA GLY A 124 12.22 12.66 -10.45
C GLY A 124 12.44 11.16 -10.47
N LEU A 125 13.10 10.68 -9.44
CA LEU A 125 13.37 9.27 -9.24
C LEU A 125 12.26 8.64 -8.39
N SER A 126 11.68 7.56 -8.90
CA SER A 126 10.76 6.69 -8.17
C SER A 126 11.44 5.36 -7.87
N VAL A 127 11.54 5.00 -6.60
CA VAL A 127 12.16 3.75 -6.15
C VAL A 127 11.18 2.99 -5.29
N ALA A 128 11.08 1.68 -5.52
CA ALA A 128 10.38 0.78 -4.63
C ALA A 128 11.31 -0.37 -4.22
N ARG A 129 11.30 -0.70 -2.93
CA ARG A 129 12.04 -1.83 -2.36
C ARG A 129 11.06 -2.83 -1.79
N ILE A 130 11.03 -4.04 -2.35
CA ILE A 130 10.29 -5.17 -1.77
C ILE A 130 11.13 -5.71 -0.61
N LEU A 131 10.53 -5.82 0.56
CA LEU A 131 11.17 -6.33 1.77
C LEU A 131 10.86 -7.82 1.95
N PRO A 132 11.57 -8.51 2.85
CA PRO A 132 11.32 -9.93 3.10
C PRO A 132 9.85 -10.23 3.42
N VAL A 133 9.34 -11.31 2.84
CA VAL A 133 7.98 -11.79 3.07
C VAL A 133 7.85 -12.26 4.51
N ILE A 134 6.73 -11.92 5.15
CA ILE A 134 6.45 -12.22 6.55
C ILE A 134 5.24 -13.16 6.61
N ASP A 135 5.39 -14.30 7.27
CA ASP A 135 4.27 -15.19 7.59
C ASP A 135 3.40 -14.55 8.67
N ALA A 136 2.18 -14.16 8.30
CA ALA A 136 1.24 -13.53 9.20
C ALA A 136 0.47 -14.53 10.09
N GLY A 137 0.48 -15.82 9.76
CA GLY A 137 -0.35 -16.83 10.44
C GLY A 137 0.05 -17.10 11.87
N ASN A 138 1.32 -16.88 12.21
CA ASN A 138 1.88 -17.19 13.54
C ASN A 138 2.18 -15.96 14.40
N ILE A 139 1.82 -14.76 13.95
CA ILE A 139 2.12 -13.52 14.65
C ILE A 139 0.82 -12.78 14.98
N GLU A 140 0.69 -12.37 16.24
CA GLU A 140 -0.43 -11.55 16.68
C GLU A 140 -0.45 -10.24 15.87
N TYR A 141 -1.61 -9.87 15.28
CA TYR A 141 -1.71 -8.79 14.30
C TYR A 141 -1.28 -7.41 14.81
N HIS A 142 -1.37 -7.16 16.13
CA HIS A 142 -0.85 -5.92 16.73
C HIS A 142 0.68 -5.86 16.66
N LYS A 143 1.33 -6.96 17.02
CA LYS A 143 2.78 -7.11 16.93
C LYS A 143 3.26 -7.07 15.49
N LEU A 144 2.52 -7.76 14.60
CA LEU A 144 2.76 -7.74 13.16
C LEU A 144 2.69 -6.32 12.58
N THR A 145 1.69 -5.52 13.01
CA THR A 145 1.55 -4.12 12.57
C THR A 145 2.79 -3.30 12.94
N THR A 146 3.22 -3.35 14.21
CA THR A 146 4.38 -2.60 14.69
C THR A 146 5.67 -3.01 14.00
N MET A 147 5.85 -4.32 13.79
CA MET A 147 7.02 -4.87 13.12
C MET A 147 7.11 -4.40 11.67
N VAL A 148 6.03 -4.52 10.91
CA VAL A 148 5.99 -4.11 9.49
C VAL A 148 6.12 -2.60 9.36
N GLU A 149 5.46 -1.81 10.23
CA GLU A 149 5.62 -0.36 10.26
C GLU A 149 7.08 0.05 10.45
N SER A 150 7.78 -0.56 11.41
CA SER A 150 9.20 -0.31 11.66
C SER A 150 10.07 -0.68 10.46
N LEU A 151 9.85 -1.86 9.87
CA LEU A 151 10.59 -2.31 8.69
C LEU A 151 10.44 -1.36 7.50
N VAL A 152 9.21 -0.93 7.19
CA VAL A 152 8.94 -0.02 6.08
C VAL A 152 9.53 1.37 6.35
N LYS A 153 9.46 1.87 7.60
CA LYS A 153 10.09 3.14 8.00
C LYS A 153 11.61 3.10 7.81
N THR A 154 12.27 2.09 8.36
CA THR A 154 13.72 1.93 8.22
C THR A 154 14.13 1.85 6.75
N ALA A 155 13.44 1.05 5.95
CA ALA A 155 13.74 0.93 4.53
C ALA A 155 13.50 2.23 3.76
N SER A 156 12.48 3.02 4.13
CA SER A 156 12.21 4.33 3.53
C SER A 156 13.30 5.35 3.88
N GLU A 157 13.76 5.36 5.14
CA GLU A 157 14.87 6.21 5.60
C GLU A 157 16.19 5.85 4.90
N GLU A 158 16.47 4.55 4.70
CA GLU A 158 17.63 4.10 3.95
C GLU A 158 17.58 4.53 2.48
N LEU A 159 16.39 4.49 1.84
CA LEU A 159 16.20 4.97 0.48
C LEU A 159 16.39 6.49 0.40
N GLU A 160 15.85 7.24 1.36
CA GLU A 160 16.03 8.69 1.46
C GLU A 160 17.51 9.05 1.61
N ASN A 161 18.21 8.43 2.55
CA ASN A 161 19.65 8.66 2.76
C ASN A 161 20.49 8.31 1.52
N ARG A 162 20.11 7.27 0.78
CA ARG A 162 20.84 6.83 -0.41
C ARG A 162 20.64 7.76 -1.61
N TYR A 163 19.46 8.31 -1.80
CA TYR A 163 19.10 9.06 -3.01
C TYR A 163 18.97 10.57 -2.78
N ASP A 164 18.98 11.04 -1.53
CA ASP A 164 18.99 12.46 -1.16
C ASP A 164 20.36 12.98 -0.75
N SER A 165 21.35 12.10 -0.56
CA SER A 165 22.72 12.54 -0.28
C SER A 165 23.24 13.31 -1.50
N PRO A 166 23.74 14.55 -1.34
CA PRO A 166 24.46 15.23 -2.40
C PRO A 166 25.72 14.40 -2.73
N GLU A 167 25.97 14.19 -4.03
CA GLU A 167 27.26 13.67 -4.51
C GLU A 167 28.40 14.63 -4.15
#